data_27f6b2c8c40a734eb288fe85347bddd5
#
_entry.id   27f6b2c8c40a734eb288fe85347bddd5
#
_cell.length_a   1.000
_cell.length_b   1.000
_cell.length_c   1.000
_cell.angle_alpha   90.00
_cell.angle_beta   90.00
_cell.angle_gamma   90.00
#
_symmetry.space_group_name_H-M   'P 1'
#
loop_
_entity.id
_entity.type
_entity.pdbx_description
1 polymer ?
#
loop_
_entity_poly.entity_id
_entity_poly.type
_entity_poly.pdbx_seq_one_letter_code
_entity_poly.pdbx_strand_id
1 'polypeptide(L)'
;MGTTKNRWLIALAAIAIQLSIGAAYAYSVYTTPISSEMGWAPKEITYAFTIMMALGGISAAFFGGFVEKNGPRKSAIVAAFLFGFGQAGAGFAIQIDSLILFLLTYGFLSGLGLGVGYIAPISTLVKWFPDRRGLATGMAVMGFGAGALITAPVAANLIGSYGVSTTFYILGISYFILILLGASYIAPPPKDWMPKGMQQAIDSGKKVMKKDLAQLTAKEAVKTRRFWMVWSMMLINVSAGIMIISVASPMSQEMMGLSAAGAATLVGIMGVFNGGGRLGWAALSDYIGRPTVFTIFFVLEIIAFTMLPNIGNVLIFQAMILIIVSCYGGGFSNLPAFIGDLFGTKQLGAIHGYLLTTWSLGGIIGPAIVSQIRERTNSYEPVFYVFIVLASIAFIISLLIRWDIKRVEGQQSTQKTTTASTGLNLQEGNN
;
A
#
# COMPACT_ATOMS: atom_id res chain seq x y z
N MET A 1 22.68 20.73 -21.05
CA MET A 1 21.40 20.65 -20.31
C MET A 1 20.78 19.29 -20.58
N GLY A 2 20.78 18.36 -19.61
CA GLY A 2 20.14 17.06 -19.79
C GLY A 2 18.64 17.24 -20.00
N THR A 3 18.07 16.57 -20.99
CA THR A 3 16.62 16.58 -21.24
C THR A 3 15.89 16.13 -20.02
N THR A 4 15.04 16.98 -19.45
CA THR A 4 14.17 16.62 -18.32
C THR A 4 13.26 15.46 -18.73
N LYS A 5 13.33 14.33 -18.02
CA LYS A 5 12.48 13.17 -18.28
C LYS A 5 11.00 13.54 -18.16
N ASN A 6 10.16 12.90 -18.98
CA ASN A 6 8.71 13.10 -18.91
C ASN A 6 8.14 12.41 -17.65
N ARG A 7 7.47 13.19 -16.78
CA ARG A 7 6.90 12.67 -15.51
C ARG A 7 5.85 11.56 -15.71
N TRP A 8 5.11 11.59 -16.82
CA TRP A 8 4.12 10.56 -17.14
C TRP A 8 4.77 9.24 -17.55
N LEU A 9 5.91 9.29 -18.25
CA LEU A 9 6.69 8.09 -18.54
C LEU A 9 7.38 7.55 -17.28
N ILE A 10 7.75 8.39 -16.31
CA ILE A 10 8.19 7.95 -14.98
C ILE A 10 7.02 7.25 -14.26
N ALA A 11 5.79 7.78 -14.36
CA ALA A 11 4.61 7.13 -13.78
C ALA A 11 4.36 5.76 -14.43
N LEU A 12 4.46 5.66 -15.75
CA LEU A 12 4.31 4.38 -16.47
C LEU A 12 5.38 3.36 -16.05
N ALA A 13 6.64 3.79 -15.92
CA ALA A 13 7.72 2.94 -15.43
C ALA A 13 7.46 2.47 -13.98
N ALA A 14 6.96 3.35 -13.13
CA ALA A 14 6.58 3.02 -11.76
C ALA A 14 5.41 2.00 -11.72
N ILE A 15 4.40 2.18 -12.57
CA ILE A 15 3.25 1.25 -12.70
C ILE A 15 3.74 -0.12 -13.18
N ALA A 16 4.64 -0.20 -14.15
CA ALA A 16 5.18 -1.46 -14.65
C ALA A 16 5.91 -2.26 -13.55
N ILE A 17 6.70 -1.59 -12.69
CA ILE A 17 7.36 -2.20 -11.54
C ILE A 17 6.31 -2.70 -10.54
N GLN A 18 5.34 -1.85 -10.19
CA GLN A 18 4.30 -2.17 -9.22
C GLN A 18 3.40 -3.32 -9.68
N LEU A 19 3.08 -3.36 -10.98
CA LEU A 19 2.25 -4.39 -11.60
C LEU A 19 2.95 -5.76 -11.52
N SER A 20 4.26 -5.79 -11.76
CA SER A 20 5.06 -7.01 -11.69
C SER A 20 5.12 -7.57 -10.27
N ILE A 21 5.42 -6.74 -9.25
CA ILE A 21 5.47 -7.21 -7.86
C ILE A 21 4.07 -7.47 -7.28
N GLY A 22 3.03 -6.84 -7.81
CA GLY A 22 1.63 -7.06 -7.47
C GLY A 22 1.10 -8.44 -7.87
N ALA A 23 1.81 -9.15 -8.75
CA ALA A 23 1.59 -10.56 -9.07
C ALA A 23 1.54 -11.45 -7.82
N ALA A 24 2.17 -11.04 -6.73
CA ALA A 24 2.11 -11.70 -5.42
C ALA A 24 0.67 -12.01 -4.97
N TYR A 25 -0.30 -11.16 -5.28
CA TYR A 25 -1.70 -11.38 -4.92
C TYR A 25 -2.44 -12.42 -5.78
N ALA A 26 -1.83 -12.91 -6.85
CA ALA A 26 -2.36 -14.04 -7.62
C ALA A 26 -2.05 -15.40 -6.99
N TYR A 27 -1.45 -15.44 -5.81
CA TYR A 27 -0.92 -16.66 -5.17
C TYR A 27 -1.93 -17.82 -5.09
N SER A 28 -3.18 -17.53 -4.82
CA SER A 28 -4.22 -18.55 -4.69
C SER A 28 -4.38 -19.45 -5.92
N VAL A 29 -3.97 -18.98 -7.08
CA VAL A 29 -4.03 -19.75 -8.35
C VAL A 29 -3.05 -20.94 -8.33
N TYR A 30 -1.95 -20.83 -7.58
CA TYR A 30 -0.91 -21.86 -7.54
C TYR A 30 -1.17 -22.94 -6.50
N THR A 31 -1.94 -22.67 -5.44
CA THR A 31 -2.05 -23.55 -4.26
C THR A 31 -2.56 -24.94 -4.61
N THR A 32 -3.68 -25.03 -5.34
CA THR A 32 -4.27 -26.32 -5.73
C THR A 32 -3.38 -27.09 -6.73
N PRO A 33 -2.88 -26.47 -7.81
CA PRO A 33 -1.97 -27.14 -8.72
C PRO A 33 -0.71 -27.68 -8.05
N ILE A 34 -0.05 -26.88 -7.19
CA ILE A 34 1.13 -27.32 -6.45
C ILE A 34 0.79 -28.52 -5.55
N SER A 35 -0.32 -28.41 -4.78
CA SER A 35 -0.73 -29.50 -3.89
C SER A 35 -1.02 -30.79 -4.66
N SER A 36 -1.66 -30.68 -5.82
CA SER A 36 -1.96 -31.85 -6.67
C SER A 36 -0.73 -32.47 -7.33
N GLU A 37 0.25 -31.65 -7.74
CA GLU A 37 1.46 -32.09 -8.44
C GLU A 37 2.53 -32.61 -7.46
N MET A 38 2.70 -31.95 -6.30
CA MET A 38 3.77 -32.23 -5.34
C MET A 38 3.32 -33.05 -4.11
N GLY A 39 2.00 -33.17 -3.89
CA GLY A 39 1.47 -33.80 -2.66
C GLY A 39 1.69 -33.01 -1.37
N TRP A 40 2.19 -31.78 -1.46
CA TRP A 40 2.37 -30.90 -0.29
C TRP A 40 1.02 -30.45 0.26
N ALA A 41 0.91 -30.37 1.58
CA ALA A 41 -0.32 -29.89 2.19
C ALA A 41 -0.60 -28.42 1.82
N PRO A 42 -1.85 -28.04 1.51
CA PRO A 42 -2.19 -26.64 1.17
C PRO A 42 -1.75 -25.61 2.22
N LYS A 43 -1.73 -26.00 3.50
CA LYS A 43 -1.26 -25.18 4.61
C LYS A 43 0.25 -24.88 4.49
N GLU A 44 1.05 -25.88 4.14
CA GLU A 44 2.51 -25.74 3.98
C GLU A 44 2.83 -24.82 2.80
N ILE A 45 2.12 -24.98 1.68
CA ILE A 45 2.24 -24.11 0.52
C ILE A 45 1.91 -22.67 0.92
N THR A 46 0.82 -22.46 1.65
CA THR A 46 0.38 -21.13 2.10
C THR A 46 1.40 -20.41 2.98
N TYR A 47 2.29 -21.12 3.67
CA TYR A 47 3.38 -20.49 4.41
C TYR A 47 4.31 -19.65 3.51
N ALA A 48 4.54 -20.04 2.25
CA ALA A 48 5.36 -19.27 1.33
C ALA A 48 4.76 -17.87 1.09
N PHE A 49 3.44 -17.79 0.89
CA PHE A 49 2.74 -16.51 0.76
C PHE A 49 2.79 -15.68 2.04
N THR A 50 2.57 -16.32 3.18
CA THR A 50 2.63 -15.66 4.50
C THR A 50 4.01 -15.05 4.76
N ILE A 51 5.07 -15.81 4.47
CA ILE A 51 6.46 -15.34 4.59
C ILE A 51 6.70 -14.15 3.65
N MET A 52 6.26 -14.25 2.39
CA MET A 52 6.41 -13.16 1.41
C MET A 52 5.70 -11.89 1.85
N MET A 53 4.48 -11.97 2.36
CA MET A 53 3.73 -10.79 2.83
C MET A 53 4.36 -10.17 4.08
N ALA A 54 4.76 -11.00 5.05
CA ALA A 54 5.43 -10.54 6.27
C ALA A 54 6.75 -9.84 5.94
N LEU A 55 7.55 -10.45 5.09
CA LEU A 55 8.83 -9.89 4.66
C LEU A 55 8.67 -8.66 3.75
N GLY A 56 7.60 -8.56 2.98
CA GLY A 56 7.31 -7.38 2.16
C GLY A 56 7.29 -6.09 2.99
N GLY A 57 6.57 -6.08 4.11
CA GLY A 57 6.54 -4.93 5.02
C GLY A 57 7.84 -4.72 5.79
N ILE A 58 8.45 -5.81 6.32
CA ILE A 58 9.73 -5.74 7.05
C ILE A 58 10.86 -5.28 6.12
N SER A 59 10.97 -5.85 4.94
CA SER A 59 11.96 -5.48 3.92
C SER A 59 11.80 -4.02 3.51
N ALA A 60 10.56 -3.53 3.38
CA ALA A 60 10.29 -2.14 3.13
C ALA A 60 10.91 -1.21 4.19
N ALA A 61 10.85 -1.59 5.47
CA ALA A 61 11.47 -0.82 6.55
C ALA A 61 12.99 -0.78 6.44
N PHE A 62 13.63 -1.92 6.14
CA PHE A 62 15.09 -2.00 5.99
C PHE A 62 15.60 -1.29 4.73
N PHE A 63 14.94 -1.52 3.59
CA PHE A 63 15.37 -0.96 2.31
C PHE A 63 14.93 0.49 2.07
N GLY A 64 14.06 1.07 2.90
CA GLY A 64 13.68 2.47 2.77
C GLY A 64 14.88 3.43 2.78
N GLY A 65 15.82 3.23 3.71
CA GLY A 65 17.08 3.98 3.75
C GLY A 65 17.99 3.70 2.54
N PHE A 66 18.00 2.48 2.03
CA PHE A 66 18.74 2.11 0.83
C PHE A 66 18.20 2.84 -0.42
N VAL A 67 16.86 2.94 -0.55
CA VAL A 67 16.20 3.66 -1.64
C VAL A 67 16.59 5.15 -1.63
N GLU A 68 16.60 5.79 -0.46
CA GLU A 68 17.00 7.20 -0.34
C GLU A 68 18.48 7.43 -0.70
N LYS A 69 19.38 6.52 -0.27
CA LYS A 69 20.82 6.62 -0.51
C LYS A 69 21.21 6.31 -1.96
N ASN A 70 20.63 5.28 -2.54
CA ASN A 70 21.04 4.72 -3.84
C ASN A 70 20.14 5.15 -5.00
N GLY A 71 18.99 5.75 -4.69
CA GLY A 71 17.99 6.19 -5.65
C GLY A 71 17.09 5.07 -6.22
N PRO A 72 16.01 5.45 -6.93
CA PRO A 72 14.98 4.52 -7.35
C PRO A 72 15.44 3.50 -8.38
N ARG A 73 16.37 3.88 -9.28
CA ARG A 73 16.86 2.98 -10.35
C ARG A 73 17.60 1.78 -9.78
N LYS A 74 18.59 2.00 -8.90
CA LYS A 74 19.35 0.91 -8.28
C LYS A 74 18.45 0.03 -7.42
N SER A 75 17.52 0.63 -6.70
CA SER A 75 16.56 -0.09 -5.87
C SER A 75 15.62 -0.97 -6.70
N ALA A 76 15.12 -0.47 -7.84
CA ALA A 76 14.31 -1.27 -8.75
C ALA A 76 15.10 -2.42 -9.40
N ILE A 77 16.40 -2.22 -9.70
CA ILE A 77 17.29 -3.30 -10.18
C ILE A 77 17.41 -4.39 -9.10
N VAL A 78 17.66 -4.01 -7.83
CA VAL A 78 17.72 -4.99 -6.73
C VAL A 78 16.38 -5.72 -6.59
N ALA A 79 15.25 -5.01 -6.70
CA ALA A 79 13.93 -5.63 -6.68
C ALA A 79 13.74 -6.64 -7.84
N ALA A 80 14.21 -6.30 -9.05
CA ALA A 80 14.15 -7.20 -10.21
C ALA A 80 14.87 -8.54 -9.93
N PHE A 81 16.08 -8.47 -9.41
CA PHE A 81 16.85 -9.68 -9.07
C PHE A 81 16.16 -10.47 -7.95
N LEU A 82 15.80 -9.84 -6.84
CA LEU A 82 15.21 -10.53 -5.70
C LEU A 82 13.84 -11.14 -6.05
N PHE A 83 12.96 -10.36 -6.67
CA PHE A 83 11.62 -10.83 -7.00
C PHE A 83 11.62 -11.80 -8.18
N GLY A 84 12.31 -11.46 -9.28
CA GLY A 84 12.36 -12.30 -10.48
C GLY A 84 13.01 -13.66 -10.22
N PHE A 85 14.19 -13.68 -9.57
CA PHE A 85 14.85 -14.94 -9.22
C PHE A 85 14.14 -15.69 -8.10
N GLY A 86 13.45 -14.99 -7.19
CA GLY A 86 12.61 -15.63 -6.20
C GLY A 86 11.46 -16.41 -6.85
N GLN A 87 10.78 -15.81 -7.85
CA GLN A 87 9.73 -16.49 -8.60
C GLN A 87 10.28 -17.62 -9.47
N ALA A 88 11.36 -17.39 -10.22
CA ALA A 88 11.99 -18.42 -11.03
C ALA A 88 12.56 -19.58 -10.17
N GLY A 89 13.14 -19.26 -9.01
CA GLY A 89 13.62 -20.23 -8.04
C GLY A 89 12.52 -21.09 -7.43
N ALA A 90 11.28 -20.55 -7.33
CA ALA A 90 10.11 -21.33 -6.95
C ALA A 90 9.81 -22.45 -7.99
N GLY A 91 9.97 -22.14 -9.28
CA GLY A 91 9.88 -23.14 -10.35
C GLY A 91 10.94 -24.25 -10.18
N PHE A 92 12.16 -23.87 -9.88
CA PHE A 92 13.24 -24.84 -9.60
C PHE A 92 12.96 -25.67 -8.35
N ALA A 93 12.44 -25.05 -7.27
CA ALA A 93 12.06 -25.75 -6.06
C ALA A 93 11.00 -26.83 -6.28
N ILE A 94 10.01 -26.55 -7.13
CA ILE A 94 8.97 -27.50 -7.54
C ILE A 94 9.61 -28.62 -8.37
N GLN A 95 10.49 -28.28 -9.31
CA GLN A 95 11.16 -29.27 -10.17
C GLN A 95 11.98 -30.32 -9.40
N ILE A 96 12.57 -29.92 -8.26
CA ILE A 96 13.38 -30.83 -7.41
C ILE A 96 12.61 -31.32 -6.18
N ASP A 97 11.31 -31.11 -6.11
CA ASP A 97 10.44 -31.50 -4.99
C ASP A 97 10.92 -31.01 -3.61
N SER A 98 11.26 -29.71 -3.49
CA SER A 98 11.79 -29.14 -2.26
C SER A 98 10.90 -28.02 -1.72
N LEU A 99 10.04 -28.36 -0.75
CA LEU A 99 9.20 -27.37 -0.05
C LEU A 99 10.06 -26.28 0.64
N ILE A 100 11.17 -26.66 1.27
CA ILE A 100 12.05 -25.70 1.95
C ILE A 100 12.59 -24.67 0.96
N LEU A 101 13.06 -25.12 -0.22
CA LEU A 101 13.56 -24.22 -1.24
C LEU A 101 12.44 -23.34 -1.81
N PHE A 102 11.21 -23.86 -1.91
CA PHE A 102 10.03 -23.09 -2.30
C PHE A 102 9.73 -21.96 -1.29
N LEU A 103 9.78 -22.26 0.01
CA LEU A 103 9.62 -21.24 1.07
C LEU A 103 10.74 -20.20 1.02
N LEU A 104 11.98 -20.60 0.75
CA LEU A 104 13.13 -19.69 0.66
C LEU A 104 13.09 -18.83 -0.61
N THR A 105 12.68 -19.36 -1.74
CA THR A 105 12.68 -18.63 -3.01
C THR A 105 11.41 -17.80 -3.18
N TYR A 106 10.25 -18.43 -3.17
CA TYR A 106 8.98 -17.72 -3.28
C TYR A 106 8.70 -16.84 -2.06
N GLY A 107 8.84 -17.39 -0.86
CA GLY A 107 8.52 -16.68 0.37
C GLY A 107 9.56 -15.63 0.73
N PHE A 108 10.79 -16.06 1.02
CA PHE A 108 11.81 -15.17 1.57
C PHE A 108 12.40 -14.23 0.51
N LEU A 109 12.91 -14.77 -0.60
CA LEU A 109 13.62 -13.98 -1.61
C LEU A 109 12.67 -13.02 -2.33
N SER A 110 11.50 -13.50 -2.80
CA SER A 110 10.51 -12.63 -3.43
C SER A 110 9.93 -11.62 -2.44
N GLY A 111 9.77 -11.98 -1.16
CA GLY A 111 9.31 -11.06 -0.12
C GLY A 111 10.25 -9.88 0.11
N LEU A 112 11.57 -10.12 0.10
CA LEU A 112 12.57 -9.04 0.14
C LEU A 112 12.45 -8.14 -1.11
N GLY A 113 12.33 -8.74 -2.29
CA GLY A 113 12.17 -8.02 -3.54
C GLY A 113 10.88 -7.19 -3.60
N LEU A 114 9.80 -7.72 -3.03
CA LEU A 114 8.51 -7.05 -2.93
C LEU A 114 8.61 -5.74 -2.14
N GLY A 115 9.23 -5.74 -0.98
CA GLY A 115 9.32 -4.53 -0.15
C GLY A 115 10.14 -3.41 -0.79
N VAL A 116 11.33 -3.71 -1.32
CA VAL A 116 12.16 -2.70 -1.99
C VAL A 116 11.52 -2.22 -3.29
N GLY A 117 10.89 -3.12 -4.04
CA GLY A 117 10.17 -2.81 -5.28
C GLY A 117 8.92 -1.97 -5.06
N TYR A 118 8.29 -2.08 -3.90
CA TYR A 118 7.12 -1.30 -3.54
C TYR A 118 7.47 0.18 -3.24
N ILE A 119 8.49 0.42 -2.42
CA ILE A 119 8.82 1.78 -1.96
C ILE A 119 9.43 2.65 -3.06
N ALA A 120 10.35 2.13 -3.86
CA ALA A 120 11.16 2.91 -4.78
C ALA A 120 10.32 3.68 -5.83
N PRO A 121 9.34 3.08 -6.52
CA PRO A 121 8.47 3.79 -7.46
C PRO A 121 7.58 4.83 -6.78
N ILE A 122 6.96 4.47 -5.65
CA ILE A 122 6.01 5.33 -4.95
C ILE A 122 6.70 6.59 -4.43
N SER A 123 7.83 6.46 -3.73
CA SER A 123 8.58 7.61 -3.22
C SER A 123 9.07 8.53 -4.34
N THR A 124 9.36 7.96 -5.50
CA THR A 124 9.75 8.72 -6.69
C THR A 124 8.59 9.52 -7.26
N LEU A 125 7.39 8.91 -7.39
CA LEU A 125 6.23 9.61 -7.93
C LEU A 125 5.76 10.76 -7.05
N VAL A 126 5.80 10.63 -5.72
CA VAL A 126 5.49 11.75 -4.82
C VAL A 126 6.37 12.98 -5.10
N LYS A 127 7.65 12.75 -5.44
CA LYS A 127 8.60 13.82 -5.77
C LYS A 127 8.36 14.41 -7.18
N TRP A 128 7.88 13.62 -8.15
CA TRP A 128 7.57 14.07 -9.52
C TRP A 128 6.23 14.78 -9.66
N PHE A 129 5.29 14.53 -8.75
CA PHE A 129 3.93 15.07 -8.79
C PHE A 129 3.60 15.86 -7.51
N PRO A 130 4.34 16.96 -7.22
CA PRO A 130 4.07 17.78 -6.04
C PRO A 130 2.68 18.43 -6.10
N ASP A 131 2.17 18.64 -7.32
CA ASP A 131 0.85 19.21 -7.62
C ASP A 131 -0.31 18.23 -7.35
N ARG A 132 -0.08 16.92 -7.47
CA ARG A 132 -1.10 15.86 -7.37
C ARG A 132 -0.53 14.59 -6.73
N ARG A 133 0.00 14.69 -5.53
CA ARG A 133 0.66 13.57 -4.82
C ARG A 133 -0.26 12.36 -4.64
N GLY A 134 -1.52 12.59 -4.27
CA GLY A 134 -2.49 11.53 -4.10
C GLY A 134 -2.77 10.77 -5.39
N LEU A 135 -3.05 11.48 -6.49
CA LEU A 135 -3.26 10.83 -7.79
C LEU A 135 -2.03 10.01 -8.22
N ALA A 136 -0.83 10.55 -8.03
CA ALA A 136 0.42 9.88 -8.40
C ALA A 136 0.66 8.59 -7.61
N THR A 137 0.44 8.64 -6.30
CA THR A 137 0.55 7.46 -5.44
C THR A 137 -0.57 6.46 -5.73
N GLY A 138 -1.78 6.94 -5.97
CA GLY A 138 -2.92 6.12 -6.37
C GLY A 138 -2.66 5.32 -7.65
N MET A 139 -2.10 5.96 -8.69
CA MET A 139 -1.74 5.28 -9.93
C MET A 139 -0.69 4.17 -9.71
N ALA A 140 0.37 4.45 -8.92
CA ALA A 140 1.39 3.46 -8.64
C ALA A 140 0.81 2.27 -7.86
N VAL A 141 0.12 2.55 -6.76
CA VAL A 141 -0.41 1.51 -5.86
C VAL A 141 -1.56 0.73 -6.50
N MET A 142 -2.33 1.37 -7.40
CA MET A 142 -3.30 0.66 -8.25
C MET A 142 -2.59 -0.37 -9.15
N GLY A 143 -1.42 -0.01 -9.73
CA GLY A 143 -0.61 -0.95 -10.51
C GLY A 143 -0.31 -2.23 -9.72
N PHE A 144 0.06 -2.10 -8.45
CA PHE A 144 0.26 -3.24 -7.56
C PHE A 144 -1.03 -4.08 -7.38
N GLY A 145 -2.17 -3.45 -7.18
CA GLY A 145 -3.46 -4.14 -7.07
C GLY A 145 -3.88 -4.84 -8.38
N ALA A 146 -3.61 -4.21 -9.52
CA ALA A 146 -3.92 -4.74 -10.84
C ALA A 146 -3.02 -5.91 -11.27
N GLY A 147 -1.88 -6.09 -10.62
CA GLY A 147 -0.95 -7.19 -10.91
C GLY A 147 -1.60 -8.56 -10.85
N ALA A 148 -2.42 -8.80 -9.84
CA ALA A 148 -3.15 -10.06 -9.70
C ALA A 148 -4.20 -10.28 -10.81
N LEU A 149 -4.88 -9.22 -11.24
CA LEU A 149 -5.89 -9.30 -12.30
C LEU A 149 -5.30 -9.79 -13.64
N ILE A 150 -4.06 -9.42 -13.92
CA ILE A 150 -3.34 -9.85 -15.12
C ILE A 150 -2.68 -11.20 -14.88
N THR A 151 -2.00 -11.34 -13.74
CA THR A 151 -1.23 -12.57 -13.47
C THR A 151 -2.11 -13.80 -13.27
N ALA A 152 -3.26 -13.70 -12.60
CA ALA A 152 -4.06 -14.87 -12.27
C ALA A 152 -4.55 -15.62 -13.53
N PRO A 153 -5.19 -14.99 -14.53
CA PRO A 153 -5.60 -15.69 -15.74
C PRO A 153 -4.40 -16.16 -16.59
N VAL A 154 -3.31 -15.38 -16.65
CA VAL A 154 -2.10 -15.80 -17.37
C VAL A 154 -1.47 -17.03 -16.71
N ALA A 155 -1.33 -17.02 -15.37
CA ALA A 155 -0.81 -18.17 -14.63
C ALA A 155 -1.67 -19.41 -14.80
N ALA A 156 -3.00 -19.28 -14.69
CA ALA A 156 -3.91 -20.42 -14.87
C ALA A 156 -3.77 -21.07 -16.27
N ASN A 157 -3.68 -20.25 -17.32
CA ASN A 157 -3.45 -20.74 -18.68
C ASN A 157 -2.07 -21.41 -18.83
N LEU A 158 -1.02 -20.81 -18.29
CA LEU A 158 0.33 -21.37 -18.35
C LEU A 158 0.44 -22.69 -17.57
N ILE A 159 -0.18 -22.77 -16.40
CA ILE A 159 -0.24 -24.02 -15.61
C ILE A 159 -0.91 -25.13 -16.41
N GLY A 160 -2.06 -24.85 -17.04
CA GLY A 160 -2.78 -25.82 -17.85
C GLY A 160 -2.01 -26.28 -19.09
N SER A 161 -1.12 -25.43 -19.64
CA SER A 161 -0.38 -25.74 -20.88
C SER A 161 1.01 -26.33 -20.62
N TYR A 162 1.70 -25.88 -19.55
CA TYR A 162 3.14 -26.15 -19.35
C TYR A 162 3.48 -26.67 -17.93
N GLY A 163 2.49 -26.83 -17.05
CA GLY A 163 2.69 -27.22 -15.64
C GLY A 163 3.16 -26.06 -14.74
N VAL A 164 3.18 -26.34 -13.44
CA VAL A 164 3.42 -25.32 -12.41
C VAL A 164 4.87 -24.80 -12.44
N SER A 165 5.85 -25.71 -12.50
CA SER A 165 7.28 -25.35 -12.50
C SER A 165 7.63 -24.39 -13.65
N THR A 166 7.24 -24.75 -14.89
CA THR A 166 7.50 -23.94 -16.09
C THR A 166 6.80 -22.59 -16.01
N THR A 167 5.59 -22.54 -15.44
CA THR A 167 4.86 -21.28 -15.22
C THR A 167 5.65 -20.32 -14.35
N PHE A 168 6.25 -20.79 -13.25
CA PHE A 168 7.09 -19.95 -12.40
C PHE A 168 8.35 -19.45 -13.11
N TYR A 169 8.99 -20.25 -13.97
CA TYR A 169 10.10 -19.77 -14.79
C TYR A 169 9.68 -18.67 -15.75
N ILE A 170 8.61 -18.89 -16.51
CA ILE A 170 8.12 -17.89 -17.48
C ILE A 170 7.75 -16.59 -16.78
N LEU A 171 6.97 -16.66 -15.70
CA LEU A 171 6.54 -15.47 -14.97
C LEU A 171 7.70 -14.79 -14.25
N GLY A 172 8.61 -15.55 -13.62
CA GLY A 172 9.78 -14.99 -12.95
C GLY A 172 10.70 -14.22 -13.87
N ILE A 173 10.98 -14.77 -15.07
CA ILE A 173 11.75 -14.10 -16.12
C ILE A 173 11.01 -12.89 -16.65
N SER A 174 9.70 -12.99 -16.86
CA SER A 174 8.87 -11.87 -17.35
C SER A 174 8.88 -10.71 -16.36
N TYR A 175 8.71 -10.97 -15.05
CA TYR A 175 8.78 -9.94 -14.01
C TYR A 175 10.17 -9.33 -13.90
N PHE A 176 11.22 -10.14 -13.99
CA PHE A 176 12.60 -9.65 -14.02
C PHE A 176 12.80 -8.64 -15.14
N ILE A 177 12.40 -8.99 -16.37
CA ILE A 177 12.52 -8.11 -17.54
C ILE A 177 11.67 -6.85 -17.39
N LEU A 178 10.40 -6.98 -17.00
CA LEU A 178 9.49 -5.83 -16.85
C LEU A 178 9.97 -4.85 -15.77
N ILE A 179 10.45 -5.36 -14.64
CA ILE A 179 11.01 -4.50 -13.58
C ILE A 179 12.29 -3.81 -14.07
N LEU A 180 13.17 -4.50 -14.81
CA LEU A 180 14.37 -3.89 -15.40
C LEU A 180 14.03 -2.82 -16.44
N LEU A 181 13.03 -3.04 -17.28
CA LEU A 181 12.53 -2.04 -18.21
C LEU A 181 12.02 -0.80 -17.46
N GLY A 182 11.24 -0.97 -16.41
CA GLY A 182 10.82 0.11 -15.52
C GLY A 182 12.03 0.80 -14.86
N ALA A 183 13.00 0.03 -14.36
CA ALA A 183 14.21 0.54 -13.73
C ALA A 183 15.09 1.35 -14.69
N SER A 184 15.08 1.04 -15.98
CA SER A 184 15.85 1.78 -16.99
C SER A 184 15.42 3.24 -17.12
N TYR A 185 14.13 3.50 -16.94
CA TYR A 185 13.56 4.83 -17.12
C TYR A 185 13.32 5.59 -15.80
N ILE A 186 13.03 4.91 -14.69
CA ILE A 186 12.75 5.55 -13.41
C ILE A 186 13.96 6.37 -12.93
N ALA A 187 13.72 7.59 -12.47
CA ALA A 187 14.75 8.49 -11.93
C ALA A 187 14.12 9.51 -10.98
N PRO A 188 14.88 10.06 -10.02
CA PRO A 188 14.39 11.18 -9.22
C PRO A 188 14.24 12.43 -10.10
N PRO A 189 13.36 13.37 -9.73
CA PRO A 189 13.30 14.66 -10.41
C PRO A 189 14.61 15.45 -10.19
N PRO A 190 14.98 16.39 -11.10
CA PRO A 190 16.05 17.35 -10.87
C PRO A 190 15.82 18.17 -9.59
N LYS A 191 16.88 18.74 -9.03
CA LYS A 191 16.74 19.70 -7.92
C LYS A 191 15.86 20.87 -8.39
N ASP A 192 14.99 21.34 -7.50
CA ASP A 192 14.07 22.46 -7.74
C ASP A 192 13.10 22.25 -8.91
N TRP A 193 12.85 20.99 -9.27
CA TRP A 193 11.93 20.64 -10.36
C TRP A 193 10.49 21.00 -9.99
N MET A 194 9.81 21.68 -10.91
CA MET A 194 8.39 22.00 -10.82
C MET A 194 7.65 21.64 -12.11
N PRO A 195 6.39 21.20 -12.03
CA PRO A 195 5.56 20.97 -13.21
C PRO A 195 5.34 22.26 -14.02
N LYS A 196 5.22 22.14 -15.34
CA LYS A 196 4.90 23.28 -16.21
C LYS A 196 3.61 23.98 -15.74
N GLY A 197 3.62 25.30 -15.70
CA GLY A 197 2.48 26.12 -15.26
C GLY A 197 2.34 26.26 -13.74
N MET A 198 3.09 25.50 -12.95
CA MET A 198 3.01 25.58 -11.49
C MET A 198 3.59 26.90 -10.97
N GLN A 199 4.71 27.35 -11.51
CA GLN A 199 5.28 28.65 -11.14
C GLN A 199 4.32 29.81 -11.46
N GLN A 200 3.72 29.81 -12.65
CA GLN A 200 2.71 30.82 -13.01
C GLN A 200 1.48 30.82 -12.10
N ALA A 201 1.06 29.63 -11.66
CA ALA A 201 -0.04 29.51 -10.72
C ALA A 201 0.33 30.01 -9.32
N ILE A 202 1.57 29.81 -8.87
CA ILE A 202 2.11 30.37 -7.63
C ILE A 202 2.17 31.89 -7.71
N ASP A 203 2.73 32.43 -8.79
CA ASP A 203 2.90 33.86 -9.02
C ASP A 203 1.52 34.57 -9.14
N SER A 204 0.49 33.85 -9.63
CA SER A 204 -0.88 34.35 -9.69
C SER A 204 -1.67 34.20 -8.37
N GLY A 205 -1.02 33.81 -7.29
CA GLY A 205 -1.64 33.65 -5.95
C GLY A 205 -2.54 32.42 -5.82
N LYS A 206 -2.62 31.55 -6.83
CA LYS A 206 -3.36 30.29 -6.70
C LYS A 206 -2.61 29.33 -5.79
N LYS A 207 -3.32 28.76 -4.81
CA LYS A 207 -2.77 27.77 -3.88
C LYS A 207 -2.53 26.43 -4.61
N VAL A 208 -1.35 26.27 -5.22
CA VAL A 208 -1.02 25.13 -6.10
C VAL A 208 -0.38 23.98 -5.31
N MET A 209 0.20 24.26 -4.15
CA MET A 209 0.82 23.26 -3.27
C MET A 209 0.36 23.44 -1.84
N LYS A 210 0.06 22.31 -1.18
CA LYS A 210 0.07 22.29 0.28
C LYS A 210 1.53 22.28 0.71
N LYS A 211 1.94 23.25 1.53
CA LYS A 211 3.30 23.31 2.06
C LYS A 211 3.52 22.10 2.97
N ASP A 212 4.65 21.39 2.81
CA ASP A 212 5.03 20.32 3.71
C ASP A 212 5.15 20.89 5.13
N LEU A 213 4.57 20.20 6.12
CA LEU A 213 4.56 20.66 7.51
C LEU A 213 5.96 20.69 8.10
N ALA A 214 6.84 19.78 7.67
CA ALA A 214 8.25 19.70 8.08
C ALA A 214 9.08 19.00 6.99
N GLN A 215 10.41 19.05 7.12
CA GLN A 215 11.36 18.27 6.33
C GLN A 215 12.22 17.45 7.29
N LEU A 216 11.75 16.26 7.66
CA LEU A 216 12.36 15.41 8.68
C LEU A 216 13.13 14.25 8.05
N THR A 217 14.17 13.80 8.76
CA THR A 217 14.77 12.49 8.55
C THR A 217 13.87 11.39 9.12
N ALA A 218 14.08 10.14 8.71
CA ALA A 218 13.30 9.01 9.22
C ALA A 218 13.46 8.84 10.75
N LYS A 219 14.67 9.06 11.28
CA LYS A 219 14.94 9.01 12.72
C LYS A 219 14.22 10.11 13.51
N GLU A 220 14.08 11.28 12.91
CA GLU A 220 13.33 12.40 13.53
C GLU A 220 11.83 12.15 13.44
N ALA A 221 11.34 11.65 12.30
CA ALA A 221 9.93 11.36 12.09
C ALA A 221 9.38 10.36 13.12
N VAL A 222 10.10 9.25 13.38
CA VAL A 222 9.71 8.23 14.37
C VAL A 222 9.61 8.77 15.79
N LYS A 223 10.32 9.86 16.13
CA LYS A 223 10.22 10.51 17.45
C LYS A 223 8.97 11.39 17.58
N THR A 224 8.27 11.69 16.49
CA THR A 224 7.08 12.54 16.51
C THR A 224 5.81 11.76 16.86
N ARG A 225 4.88 12.41 17.58
CA ARG A 225 3.54 11.84 17.83
C ARG A 225 2.79 11.54 16.53
N ARG A 226 2.96 12.36 15.50
CA ARG A 226 2.30 12.20 14.18
C ARG A 226 2.66 10.89 13.52
N PHE A 227 3.92 10.45 13.63
CA PHE A 227 4.34 9.16 13.09
C PHE A 227 3.53 8.01 13.71
N TRP A 228 3.43 7.98 15.03
CA TRP A 228 2.70 6.92 15.72
C TRP A 228 1.18 7.00 15.53
N MET A 229 0.63 8.22 15.38
CA MET A 229 -0.77 8.40 15.01
C MET A 229 -1.07 7.82 13.63
N VAL A 230 -0.24 8.11 12.61
CA VAL A 230 -0.39 7.54 11.26
C VAL A 230 -0.17 6.03 11.29
N TRP A 231 0.83 5.56 12.02
CA TRP A 231 1.12 4.13 12.17
C TRP A 231 -0.06 3.37 12.78
N SER A 232 -0.65 3.88 13.86
CA SER A 232 -1.79 3.25 14.52
C SER A 232 -3.05 3.25 13.63
N MET A 233 -3.35 4.37 12.98
CA MET A 233 -4.45 4.46 12.02
C MET A 233 -4.26 3.43 10.89
N MET A 234 -3.06 3.35 10.35
CA MET A 234 -2.76 2.43 9.27
C MET A 234 -2.82 0.96 9.72
N LEU A 235 -2.31 0.64 10.93
CA LEU A 235 -2.39 -0.71 11.49
C LEU A 235 -3.85 -1.18 11.62
N ILE A 236 -4.72 -0.33 12.13
CA ILE A 236 -6.14 -0.66 12.33
C ILE A 236 -6.84 -0.83 10.97
N ASN A 237 -6.65 0.10 10.05
CA ASN A 237 -7.23 0.00 8.70
C ASN A 237 -6.76 -1.27 7.97
N VAL A 238 -5.47 -1.59 8.04
CA VAL A 238 -4.92 -2.81 7.43
C VAL A 238 -5.47 -4.08 8.09
N SER A 239 -5.54 -4.10 9.42
CA SER A 239 -6.08 -5.25 10.15
C SER A 239 -7.55 -5.50 9.80
N ALA A 240 -8.35 -4.44 9.70
CA ALA A 240 -9.77 -4.51 9.32
C ALA A 240 -9.94 -5.06 7.90
N GLY A 241 -9.21 -4.51 6.93
CA GLY A 241 -9.30 -4.94 5.54
C GLY A 241 -8.83 -6.38 5.32
N ILE A 242 -7.69 -6.76 5.89
CA ILE A 242 -7.15 -8.13 5.75
C ILE A 242 -8.03 -9.14 6.50
N MET A 243 -8.57 -8.77 7.66
CA MET A 243 -9.55 -9.62 8.37
C MET A 243 -10.72 -9.96 7.46
N ILE A 244 -11.38 -8.97 6.86
CA ILE A 244 -12.49 -9.18 5.92
C ILE A 244 -12.04 -10.04 4.72
N ILE A 245 -10.90 -9.72 4.09
CA ILE A 245 -10.40 -10.47 2.93
C ILE A 245 -10.16 -11.94 3.28
N SER A 246 -9.67 -12.23 4.48
CA SER A 246 -9.33 -13.59 4.91
C SER A 246 -10.54 -14.50 5.10
N VAL A 247 -11.71 -13.94 5.42
CA VAL A 247 -12.91 -14.71 5.76
C VAL A 247 -14.13 -14.37 4.89
N ALA A 248 -14.01 -13.50 3.89
CA ALA A 248 -15.14 -13.03 3.09
C ALA A 248 -15.98 -14.15 2.48
N SER A 249 -15.34 -15.19 1.92
CA SER A 249 -16.07 -16.31 1.33
C SER A 249 -16.83 -17.15 2.36
N PRO A 250 -16.20 -17.75 3.38
CA PRO A 250 -16.93 -18.52 4.38
C PRO A 250 -17.93 -17.68 5.18
N MET A 251 -17.59 -16.44 5.49
CA MET A 251 -18.46 -15.51 6.20
C MET A 251 -19.75 -15.22 5.42
N SER A 252 -19.64 -14.95 4.12
CA SER A 252 -20.80 -14.67 3.27
C SER A 252 -21.68 -15.89 3.03
N GLN A 253 -21.10 -17.08 2.96
CA GLN A 253 -21.87 -18.33 2.88
C GLN A 253 -22.64 -18.59 4.17
N GLU A 254 -22.00 -18.40 5.32
CA GLU A 254 -22.59 -18.68 6.62
C GLU A 254 -23.62 -17.63 7.05
N MET A 255 -23.30 -16.35 6.96
CA MET A 255 -24.19 -15.28 7.42
C MET A 255 -25.32 -14.96 6.45
N MET A 256 -25.08 -15.11 5.15
CA MET A 256 -26.04 -14.71 4.10
C MET A 256 -26.57 -15.87 3.25
N GLY A 257 -26.14 -17.10 3.51
CA GLY A 257 -26.55 -18.27 2.73
C GLY A 257 -26.10 -18.22 1.26
N LEU A 258 -25.02 -17.48 0.93
CA LEU A 258 -24.53 -17.44 -0.43
C LEU A 258 -24.00 -18.81 -0.86
N SER A 259 -24.22 -19.16 -2.13
CA SER A 259 -23.54 -20.31 -2.73
C SER A 259 -22.03 -20.07 -2.82
N ALA A 260 -21.25 -21.14 -2.91
CA ALA A 260 -19.80 -21.03 -3.09
C ALA A 260 -19.43 -20.18 -4.32
N ALA A 261 -20.17 -20.29 -5.43
CA ALA A 261 -20.00 -19.46 -6.62
C ALA A 261 -20.33 -17.98 -6.35
N GLY A 262 -21.40 -17.68 -5.59
CA GLY A 262 -21.77 -16.33 -5.19
C GLY A 262 -20.71 -15.69 -4.27
N ALA A 263 -20.19 -16.45 -3.33
CA ALA A 263 -19.11 -16.02 -2.44
C ALA A 263 -17.80 -15.76 -3.20
N ALA A 264 -17.45 -16.62 -4.17
CA ALA A 264 -16.29 -16.42 -5.04
C ALA A 264 -16.45 -15.15 -5.91
N THR A 265 -17.65 -14.88 -6.41
CA THR A 265 -17.96 -13.67 -7.16
C THR A 265 -17.75 -12.43 -6.29
N LEU A 266 -18.23 -12.43 -5.03
CA LEU A 266 -17.99 -11.34 -4.08
C LEU A 266 -16.50 -11.09 -3.89
N VAL A 267 -15.70 -12.14 -3.68
CA VAL A 267 -14.23 -12.01 -3.53
C VAL A 267 -13.59 -11.39 -4.77
N GLY A 268 -14.04 -11.77 -5.96
CA GLY A 268 -13.60 -11.15 -7.22
C GLY A 268 -13.91 -9.64 -7.27
N ILE A 269 -15.13 -9.26 -6.91
CA ILE A 269 -15.56 -7.85 -6.87
C ILE A 269 -14.77 -7.07 -5.81
N MET A 270 -14.45 -7.69 -4.66
CA MET A 270 -13.59 -7.07 -3.64
C MET A 270 -12.24 -6.64 -4.22
N GLY A 271 -11.64 -7.43 -5.11
CA GLY A 271 -10.42 -7.05 -5.81
C GLY A 271 -10.56 -5.75 -6.62
N VAL A 272 -11.69 -5.60 -7.32
CA VAL A 272 -11.99 -4.37 -8.08
C VAL A 272 -12.18 -3.17 -7.16
N PHE A 273 -12.89 -3.32 -6.04
CA PHE A 273 -13.10 -2.24 -5.06
C PHE A 273 -11.82 -1.88 -4.30
N ASN A 274 -10.96 -2.86 -4.01
CA ASN A 274 -9.63 -2.60 -3.45
C ASN A 274 -8.78 -1.76 -4.42
N GLY A 275 -8.68 -2.18 -5.68
CA GLY A 275 -7.92 -1.45 -6.70
C GLY A 275 -8.51 -0.08 -7.01
N GLY A 276 -9.84 0.00 -7.20
CA GLY A 276 -10.57 1.25 -7.43
C GLY A 276 -10.46 2.21 -6.25
N GLY A 277 -10.54 1.68 -5.03
CA GLY A 277 -10.33 2.45 -3.80
C GLY A 277 -8.95 3.09 -3.74
N ARG A 278 -7.91 2.38 -4.18
CA ARG A 278 -6.54 2.92 -4.24
C ARG A 278 -6.45 4.18 -5.12
N LEU A 279 -7.10 4.18 -6.26
CA LEU A 279 -7.10 5.34 -7.15
C LEU A 279 -8.08 6.42 -6.70
N GLY A 280 -9.33 6.05 -6.42
CA GLY A 280 -10.41 6.98 -6.11
C GLY A 280 -10.15 7.78 -4.83
N TRP A 281 -9.85 7.12 -3.72
CA TRP A 281 -9.57 7.77 -2.45
C TRP A 281 -8.30 8.62 -2.48
N ALA A 282 -7.26 8.16 -3.20
CA ALA A 282 -6.04 8.93 -3.35
C ALA A 282 -6.27 10.21 -4.17
N ALA A 283 -7.01 10.13 -5.26
CA ALA A 283 -7.40 11.31 -6.04
C ALA A 283 -8.28 12.27 -5.22
N LEU A 284 -9.29 11.75 -4.52
CA LEU A 284 -10.16 12.55 -3.66
C LEU A 284 -9.37 13.27 -2.56
N SER A 285 -8.33 12.63 -2.02
CA SER A 285 -7.51 13.20 -0.96
C SER A 285 -6.75 14.47 -1.36
N ASP A 286 -6.47 14.65 -2.64
CA ASP A 286 -5.86 15.87 -3.16
C ASP A 286 -6.79 17.09 -2.99
N TYR A 287 -8.11 16.88 -2.97
CA TYR A 287 -9.11 17.93 -2.82
C TYR A 287 -9.52 18.16 -1.36
N ILE A 288 -9.85 17.10 -0.62
CA ILE A 288 -10.40 17.23 0.74
C ILE A 288 -9.33 17.07 1.84
N GLY A 289 -8.11 16.70 1.45
CA GLY A 289 -6.97 16.48 2.36
C GLY A 289 -6.90 15.06 2.94
N ARG A 290 -5.67 14.55 3.11
CA ARG A 290 -5.39 13.17 3.58
C ARG A 290 -5.96 12.87 4.97
N PRO A 291 -5.80 13.77 5.98
CA PRO A 291 -6.37 13.51 7.30
C PRO A 291 -7.90 13.37 7.27
N THR A 292 -8.59 14.13 6.39
CA THR A 292 -10.05 14.02 6.23
C THR A 292 -10.45 12.69 5.64
N VAL A 293 -9.72 12.20 4.64
CA VAL A 293 -9.98 10.89 4.02
C VAL A 293 -9.84 9.77 5.04
N PHE A 294 -8.79 9.77 5.88
CA PHE A 294 -8.67 8.78 6.96
C PHE A 294 -9.82 8.88 7.98
N THR A 295 -10.28 10.10 8.31
CA THR A 295 -11.46 10.25 9.16
C THR A 295 -12.70 9.60 8.53
N ILE A 296 -12.90 9.81 7.21
CA ILE A 296 -14.01 9.19 6.46
C ILE A 296 -13.89 7.66 6.48
N PHE A 297 -12.67 7.10 6.29
CA PHE A 297 -12.48 5.66 6.37
C PHE A 297 -13.02 5.08 7.66
N PHE A 298 -12.62 5.63 8.80
CA PHE A 298 -13.04 5.10 10.09
C PHE A 298 -14.53 5.30 10.37
N VAL A 299 -15.13 6.39 9.90
CA VAL A 299 -16.60 6.55 9.95
C VAL A 299 -17.29 5.47 9.13
N LEU A 300 -16.85 5.22 7.91
CA LEU A 300 -17.44 4.20 7.04
C LEU A 300 -17.21 2.78 7.61
N GLU A 301 -16.04 2.50 8.17
CA GLU A 301 -15.73 1.22 8.82
C GLU A 301 -16.62 1.00 10.07
N ILE A 302 -16.79 2.02 10.92
CA ILE A 302 -17.69 1.94 12.09
C ILE A 302 -19.13 1.63 11.63
N ILE A 303 -19.63 2.37 10.65
CA ILE A 303 -20.98 2.14 10.09
C ILE A 303 -21.09 0.71 9.55
N ALA A 304 -20.13 0.30 8.72
CA ALA A 304 -20.16 -1.02 8.11
C ALA A 304 -20.11 -2.15 9.15
N PHE A 305 -19.19 -2.09 10.11
CA PHE A 305 -19.09 -3.11 11.17
C PHE A 305 -20.29 -3.11 12.12
N THR A 306 -20.93 -1.97 12.35
CA THR A 306 -22.16 -1.90 13.15
C THR A 306 -23.35 -2.51 12.42
N MET A 307 -23.42 -2.36 11.11
CA MET A 307 -24.51 -2.91 10.31
C MET A 307 -24.37 -4.42 10.06
N LEU A 308 -23.14 -4.92 9.81
CA LEU A 308 -22.89 -6.30 9.40
C LEU A 308 -23.58 -7.37 10.27
N PRO A 309 -23.63 -7.28 11.63
CA PRO A 309 -24.29 -8.30 12.47
C PRO A 309 -25.80 -8.43 12.24
N ASN A 310 -26.47 -7.35 11.84
CA ASN A 310 -27.93 -7.25 11.80
C ASN A 310 -28.51 -7.18 10.37
N ILE A 311 -27.68 -7.36 9.35
CA ILE A 311 -28.10 -7.27 7.94
C ILE A 311 -28.68 -8.60 7.47
N GLY A 312 -29.99 -8.59 7.09
CA GLY A 312 -30.63 -9.71 6.40
C GLY A 312 -30.60 -9.60 4.87
N ASN A 313 -30.12 -8.51 4.32
CA ASN A 313 -30.10 -8.26 2.86
C ASN A 313 -28.69 -8.48 2.30
N VAL A 314 -28.59 -9.42 1.36
CA VAL A 314 -27.31 -9.81 0.72
C VAL A 314 -26.61 -8.62 0.04
N LEU A 315 -27.33 -7.76 -0.67
CA LEU A 315 -26.71 -6.64 -1.39
C LEU A 315 -26.11 -5.60 -0.42
N ILE A 316 -26.82 -5.31 0.69
CA ILE A 316 -26.31 -4.39 1.70
C ILE A 316 -25.09 -5.01 2.41
N PHE A 317 -25.13 -6.29 2.73
CA PHE A 317 -23.99 -7.01 3.29
C PHE A 317 -22.76 -6.93 2.40
N GLN A 318 -22.92 -7.22 1.11
CA GLN A 318 -21.85 -7.10 0.13
C GLN A 318 -21.34 -5.66 0.01
N ALA A 319 -22.24 -4.66 -0.02
CA ALA A 319 -21.84 -3.26 -0.06
C ALA A 319 -21.00 -2.83 1.14
N MET A 320 -21.32 -3.29 2.37
CA MET A 320 -20.53 -2.99 3.56
C MET A 320 -19.13 -3.60 3.48
N ILE A 321 -19.02 -4.85 3.03
CA ILE A 321 -17.72 -5.49 2.78
C ILE A 321 -16.90 -4.71 1.75
N LEU A 322 -17.51 -4.32 0.62
CA LEU A 322 -16.84 -3.60 -0.46
C LEU A 322 -16.36 -2.21 -0.01
N ILE A 323 -17.13 -1.52 0.84
CA ILE A 323 -16.73 -0.26 1.47
C ILE A 323 -15.47 -0.46 2.32
N ILE A 324 -15.46 -1.43 3.24
CA ILE A 324 -14.28 -1.71 4.09
C ILE A 324 -13.05 -1.99 3.24
N VAL A 325 -13.18 -2.84 2.22
CA VAL A 325 -12.07 -3.20 1.33
C VAL A 325 -11.60 -2.02 0.49
N SER A 326 -12.50 -1.12 0.08
CA SER A 326 -12.14 0.12 -0.62
C SER A 326 -11.34 1.07 0.29
N CYS A 327 -11.74 1.20 1.57
CA CYS A 327 -11.01 1.99 2.57
C CYS A 327 -9.61 1.41 2.84
N TYR A 328 -9.51 0.08 2.95
CA TYR A 328 -8.23 -0.63 3.04
C TYR A 328 -7.29 -0.28 1.88
N GLY A 329 -7.77 -0.39 0.65
CA GLY A 329 -7.01 0.00 -0.54
C GLY A 329 -6.60 1.48 -0.51
N GLY A 330 -7.55 2.34 -0.14
CA GLY A 330 -7.37 3.79 0.01
C GLY A 330 -6.29 4.16 1.02
N GLY A 331 -6.18 3.43 2.13
CA GLY A 331 -5.15 3.63 3.16
C GLY A 331 -3.74 3.55 2.58
N PHE A 332 -3.45 2.49 1.84
CA PHE A 332 -2.14 2.29 1.20
C PHE A 332 -1.78 3.39 0.19
N SER A 333 -2.74 3.85 -0.59
CA SER A 333 -2.47 4.85 -1.62
C SER A 333 -2.37 6.27 -1.07
N ASN A 334 -3.08 6.58 0.03
CA ASN A 334 -3.00 7.88 0.69
C ASN A 334 -1.76 8.02 1.57
N LEU A 335 -1.25 6.92 2.12
CA LEU A 335 -0.13 6.93 3.07
C LEU A 335 1.11 7.66 2.56
N PRO A 336 1.66 7.39 1.35
CA PRO A 336 2.87 8.07 0.89
C PRO A 336 2.68 9.58 0.67
N ALA A 337 1.51 10.00 0.18
CA ALA A 337 1.18 11.41 0.03
C ALA A 337 1.06 12.09 1.39
N PHE A 338 0.47 11.41 2.38
CA PHE A 338 0.35 11.91 3.74
C PHE A 338 1.71 12.04 4.44
N ILE A 339 2.62 11.07 4.22
CA ILE A 339 4.01 11.16 4.67
C ILE A 339 4.68 12.41 4.10
N GLY A 340 4.53 12.66 2.79
CA GLY A 340 5.06 13.84 2.14
C GLY A 340 4.54 15.14 2.75
N ASP A 341 3.24 15.22 3.04
CA ASP A 341 2.61 16.39 3.65
C ASP A 341 3.08 16.64 5.10
N LEU A 342 3.29 15.57 5.89
CA LEU A 342 3.65 15.69 7.32
C LEU A 342 5.14 15.82 7.58
N PHE A 343 5.94 15.03 6.88
CA PHE A 343 7.38 14.86 7.17
C PHE A 343 8.28 15.34 6.05
N GLY A 344 7.70 15.74 4.92
CA GLY A 344 8.42 16.16 3.72
C GLY A 344 8.92 14.99 2.87
N THR A 345 9.62 15.33 1.81
CA THR A 345 10.09 14.37 0.80
C THR A 345 11.55 13.97 0.95
N LYS A 346 12.27 14.53 1.94
CA LYS A 346 13.72 14.31 2.13
C LYS A 346 14.08 12.84 2.31
N GLN A 347 13.36 12.11 3.15
CA GLN A 347 13.53 10.68 3.40
C GLN A 347 12.20 9.93 3.35
N LEU A 348 11.36 10.27 2.37
CA LEU A 348 10.01 9.72 2.24
C LEU A 348 10.01 8.19 2.14
N GLY A 349 10.92 7.60 1.37
CA GLY A 349 11.00 6.15 1.21
C GLY A 349 11.35 5.43 2.52
N ALA A 350 12.25 6.00 3.34
CA ALA A 350 12.61 5.43 4.64
C ALA A 350 11.46 5.53 5.64
N ILE A 351 10.78 6.69 5.71
CA ILE A 351 9.62 6.88 6.58
C ILE A 351 8.47 5.97 6.16
N HIS A 352 8.23 5.86 4.85
CA HIS A 352 7.22 4.97 4.30
C HIS A 352 7.51 3.51 4.65
N GLY A 353 8.77 3.08 4.50
CA GLY A 353 9.18 1.74 4.89
C GLY A 353 8.87 1.42 6.36
N TYR A 354 9.18 2.32 7.28
CA TYR A 354 8.84 2.13 8.70
C TYR A 354 7.32 2.04 8.93
N LEU A 355 6.53 2.82 8.23
CA LEU A 355 5.06 2.75 8.32
C LEU A 355 4.50 1.47 7.70
N LEU A 356 5.16 0.87 6.70
CA LEU A 356 4.73 -0.39 6.10
C LEU A 356 4.93 -1.62 7.01
N THR A 357 5.59 -1.49 8.17
CA THR A 357 5.55 -2.53 9.21
C THR A 357 4.12 -2.82 9.68
N THR A 358 3.21 -1.85 9.54
CA THR A 358 1.77 -2.04 9.78
C THR A 358 1.14 -3.05 8.83
N TRP A 359 1.68 -3.20 7.62
CA TRP A 359 1.21 -4.20 6.66
C TRP A 359 1.50 -5.62 7.15
N SER A 360 2.74 -5.87 7.58
CA SER A 360 3.12 -7.18 8.15
C SER A 360 2.33 -7.49 9.41
N LEU A 361 2.23 -6.53 10.34
CA LEU A 361 1.52 -6.73 11.61
C LEU A 361 0.01 -6.85 11.41
N GLY A 362 -0.60 -6.00 10.60
CA GLY A 362 -2.03 -6.04 10.32
C GLY A 362 -2.45 -7.31 9.58
N GLY A 363 -1.56 -7.81 8.70
CA GLY A 363 -1.73 -9.08 8.00
C GLY A 363 -1.72 -10.30 8.94
N ILE A 364 -1.11 -10.19 10.11
CA ILE A 364 -1.12 -11.22 11.15
C ILE A 364 -2.28 -10.99 12.12
N ILE A 365 -2.43 -9.78 12.61
CA ILE A 365 -3.40 -9.43 13.68
C ILE A 365 -4.84 -9.61 13.19
N GLY A 366 -5.18 -9.12 11.99
CA GLY A 366 -6.54 -9.21 11.47
C GLY A 366 -7.09 -10.65 11.41
N PRO A 367 -6.44 -11.55 10.65
CA PRO A 367 -6.82 -12.96 10.61
C PRO A 367 -6.76 -13.67 11.95
N ALA A 368 -5.79 -13.34 12.82
CA ALA A 368 -5.67 -13.93 14.15
C ALA A 368 -6.86 -13.58 15.04
N ILE A 369 -7.33 -12.33 15.03
CA ILE A 369 -8.52 -11.90 15.79
C ILE A 369 -9.75 -12.71 15.34
N VAL A 370 -10.01 -12.78 14.02
CA VAL A 370 -11.20 -13.48 13.53
C VAL A 370 -11.11 -14.98 13.80
N SER A 371 -9.94 -15.59 13.61
CA SER A 371 -9.75 -17.03 13.86
C SER A 371 -9.99 -17.39 15.33
N GLN A 372 -9.36 -16.67 16.26
CA GLN A 372 -9.50 -16.93 17.70
C GLN A 372 -10.91 -16.70 18.21
N ILE A 373 -11.57 -15.64 17.78
CA ILE A 373 -12.94 -15.35 18.21
C ILE A 373 -13.90 -16.40 17.67
N ARG A 374 -13.77 -16.71 16.36
CA ARG A 374 -14.63 -17.69 15.73
C ARG A 374 -14.46 -19.10 16.32
N GLU A 375 -13.24 -19.51 16.62
CA GLU A 375 -12.97 -20.78 17.28
C GLU A 375 -13.67 -20.90 18.65
N ARG A 376 -13.75 -19.78 19.40
CA ARG A 376 -14.35 -19.75 20.73
C ARG A 376 -15.87 -19.56 20.73
N THR A 377 -16.38 -18.79 19.77
CA THR A 377 -17.82 -18.36 19.78
C THR A 377 -18.65 -19.02 18.68
N ASN A 378 -17.99 -19.68 17.72
CA ASN A 378 -18.59 -20.21 16.49
C ASN A 378 -19.42 -19.16 15.71
N SER A 379 -19.07 -17.87 15.83
CA SER A 379 -19.77 -16.75 15.19
C SER A 379 -18.78 -15.68 14.71
N TYR A 380 -19.16 -14.94 13.64
CA TYR A 380 -18.43 -13.76 13.17
C TYR A 380 -18.86 -12.47 13.90
N GLU A 381 -20.04 -12.42 14.51
CA GLU A 381 -20.58 -11.19 15.10
C GLU A 381 -19.67 -10.54 16.15
N PRO A 382 -19.06 -11.27 17.11
CA PRO A 382 -18.20 -10.64 18.11
C PRO A 382 -16.93 -10.03 17.48
N VAL A 383 -16.50 -10.51 16.31
CA VAL A 383 -15.38 -9.93 15.57
C VAL A 383 -15.69 -8.50 15.16
N PHE A 384 -16.90 -8.25 14.66
CA PHE A 384 -17.30 -6.91 14.24
C PHE A 384 -17.29 -5.92 15.40
N TYR A 385 -17.73 -6.31 16.61
CA TYR A 385 -17.68 -5.45 17.80
C TYR A 385 -16.23 -5.07 18.17
N VAL A 386 -15.28 -5.99 18.05
CA VAL A 386 -13.85 -5.68 18.24
C VAL A 386 -13.39 -4.63 17.23
N PHE A 387 -13.75 -4.79 15.94
CA PHE A 387 -13.35 -3.84 14.91
C PHE A 387 -14.10 -2.50 15.00
N ILE A 388 -15.32 -2.43 15.54
CA ILE A 388 -15.97 -1.16 15.88
C ILE A 388 -15.13 -0.39 16.90
N VAL A 389 -14.67 -1.06 17.97
CA VAL A 389 -13.83 -0.44 19.00
C VAL A 389 -12.50 0.05 18.39
N LEU A 390 -11.82 -0.79 17.61
CA LEU A 390 -10.57 -0.42 16.95
C LEU A 390 -10.76 0.75 15.98
N ALA A 391 -11.78 0.72 15.12
CA ALA A 391 -12.10 1.80 14.20
C ALA A 391 -12.48 3.09 14.94
N SER A 392 -13.16 3.01 16.09
CA SER A 392 -13.48 4.17 16.94
C SER A 392 -12.21 4.78 17.54
N ILE A 393 -11.25 3.98 17.99
CA ILE A 393 -9.94 4.45 18.42
C ILE A 393 -9.22 5.16 17.27
N ALA A 394 -9.19 4.56 16.09
CA ALA A 394 -8.55 5.15 14.90
C ALA A 394 -9.27 6.44 14.46
N PHE A 395 -10.59 6.51 14.58
CA PHE A 395 -11.37 7.73 14.35
C PHE A 395 -10.92 8.86 15.28
N ILE A 396 -10.81 8.60 16.58
CA ILE A 396 -10.32 9.58 17.57
C ILE A 396 -8.90 10.03 17.20
N ILE A 397 -8.01 9.10 16.88
CA ILE A 397 -6.63 9.42 16.44
C ILE A 397 -6.66 10.30 15.19
N SER A 398 -7.58 10.04 14.24
CA SER A 398 -7.73 10.85 13.02
C SER A 398 -8.16 12.30 13.30
N LEU A 399 -8.95 12.51 14.34
CA LEU A 399 -9.30 13.87 14.80
C LEU A 399 -8.12 14.56 15.51
N LEU A 400 -7.40 13.83 16.35
CA LEU A 400 -6.23 14.34 17.06
C LEU A 400 -5.12 14.77 16.10
N ILE A 401 -4.82 13.98 15.07
CA ILE A 401 -3.80 14.37 14.07
C ILE A 401 -4.22 15.62 13.28
N ARG A 402 -5.52 15.77 12.97
CA ARG A 402 -6.05 16.99 12.32
C ARG A 402 -5.88 18.22 13.20
N TRP A 403 -6.14 18.08 14.49
CA TRP A 403 -5.93 19.15 15.46
C TRP A 403 -4.45 19.50 15.60
N ASP A 404 -3.56 18.52 15.70
CA ASP A 404 -2.11 18.73 15.80
C ASP A 404 -1.54 19.42 14.55
N ILE A 405 -1.98 19.04 13.36
CA ILE A 405 -1.58 19.71 12.11
C ILE A 405 -1.98 21.17 12.12
N LYS A 406 -3.25 21.49 12.43
CA LYS A 406 -3.74 22.86 12.49
C LYS A 406 -2.98 23.71 13.50
N ARG A 407 -2.65 23.14 14.68
CA ARG A 407 -1.88 23.80 15.72
C ARG A 407 -0.48 24.20 15.22
N VAL A 408 0.21 23.29 14.54
CA VAL A 408 1.56 23.56 14.02
C VAL A 408 1.53 24.57 12.86
N GLU A 409 0.56 24.47 11.96
CA GLU A 409 0.36 25.44 10.89
C GLU A 409 0.11 26.85 11.46
N GLY A 410 -0.67 26.96 12.54
CA GLY A 410 -0.92 28.23 13.25
C GLY A 410 0.35 28.82 13.89
N GLN A 411 1.15 28.00 14.57
CA GLN A 411 2.41 28.44 15.17
C GLN A 411 3.42 28.93 14.12
N GLN A 412 3.53 28.25 12.97
CA GLN A 412 4.40 28.67 11.87
C GLN A 412 3.95 29.99 11.22
N SER A 413 2.65 30.25 11.18
CA SER A 413 2.10 31.50 10.65
C SER A 413 2.43 32.68 11.58
N THR A 414 2.25 32.51 12.89
CA THR A 414 2.55 33.53 13.91
C THR A 414 4.04 33.88 13.92
N GLN A 415 4.92 32.88 13.87
CA GLN A 415 6.37 33.08 13.83
C GLN A 415 6.83 33.90 12.61
N LYS A 416 6.23 33.67 11.43
CA LYS A 416 6.53 34.44 10.22
C LYS A 416 6.10 35.91 10.35
N THR A 417 4.93 36.14 10.92
CA THR A 417 4.42 37.52 11.12
C THR A 417 5.31 38.30 12.09
N THR A 418 5.75 37.65 13.19
CA THR A 418 6.64 38.27 14.16
C THR A 418 8.02 38.59 13.57
N THR A 419 8.59 37.67 12.77
CA THR A 419 9.90 37.89 12.12
C THR A 419 9.82 39.00 11.07
N ALA A 420 8.71 39.10 10.33
CA ALA A 420 8.47 40.15 9.34
C ALA A 420 8.31 41.55 10.03
N SER A 421 7.60 41.61 11.14
CA SER A 421 7.44 42.88 11.92
C SER A 421 8.75 43.33 12.58
N THR A 422 9.56 42.39 13.09
CA THR A 422 10.86 42.71 13.71
C THR A 422 11.87 43.14 12.63
N GLY A 423 11.83 42.58 11.42
CA GLY A 423 12.68 43.00 10.30
C GLY A 423 12.33 44.40 9.76
N LEU A 424 11.05 44.77 9.76
CA LEU A 424 10.61 46.12 9.40
C LEU A 424 11.06 47.18 10.42
N ASN A 425 10.96 46.88 11.71
CA ASN A 425 11.41 47.82 12.78
C ASN A 425 12.94 48.02 12.79
N LEU A 426 13.74 47.10 12.27
CA LEU A 426 15.18 47.24 12.15
C LEU A 426 15.60 48.07 10.93
N GLN A 427 14.74 48.19 9.90
CA GLN A 427 14.99 49.06 8.75
C GLN A 427 14.55 50.52 9.01
N GLU A 428 13.53 50.77 9.83
CA GLU A 428 13.09 52.12 10.21
C GLU A 428 13.97 52.77 11.29
N GLY A 429 14.77 51.99 12.02
CA GLY A 429 15.71 52.52 13.02
C GLY A 429 17.08 52.94 12.51
N ASN A 430 17.37 52.76 11.21
CA ASN A 430 18.66 53.09 10.55
C ASN A 430 18.56 54.23 9.53
N ASN A 431 17.51 55.02 9.51
CA ASN A 431 17.39 56.23 8.69
C ASN A 431 17.47 57.51 9.53
#